data_c222bf221170fe168bf03d25f02e12c5
#
_entry.id   c222bf221170fe168bf03d25f02e12c5
#
_cell.length_a   1.000
_cell.length_b   1.000
_cell.length_c   1.000
_cell.angle_alpha   90.00
_cell.angle_beta   90.00
_cell.angle_gamma   90.00
#
_symmetry.space_group_name_H-M   'P 1'
#
loop_
_entity.id
_entity.type
_entity.pdbx_description
1 polymer ?
#
loop_
_entity_poly.entity_id
_entity_poly.type
_entity_poly.pdbx_seq_one_letter_code
_entity_poly.pdbx_strand_id
1 'polypeptide(L)'
;MRDEAVIRRRLAELFLELVIDRDVQVAFTRQADTGDLEVPLLLRRAQLTFIDSILLLHLRQRLTQADSQGDRAVVSTDEIMEFLTLYERASNTDRAGFVKRVHASIEKIKKHSILQKIRSSEDRFEISPTLKLLFSAEEIQALTHLYQRMAAGETPAQLAQTESDEEADQ
;
A
#
# COMPACT_ATOMS: atom_id res chain seq x y z
N MET A 1 27.35 4.47 -5.74
CA MET A 1 27.05 5.29 -6.93
C MET A 1 27.81 6.60 -6.80
N ARG A 2 28.49 7.05 -7.87
CA ARG A 2 29.36 8.24 -7.83
C ARG A 2 28.59 9.53 -7.53
N ASP A 3 27.32 9.57 -7.90
CA ASP A 3 26.51 10.78 -7.85
C ASP A 3 25.43 10.78 -6.75
N GLU A 4 25.37 9.73 -5.91
CA GLU A 4 24.34 9.60 -4.87
C GLU A 4 24.33 10.78 -3.90
N ALA A 5 25.51 11.21 -3.43
CA ALA A 5 25.61 12.32 -2.50
C ALA A 5 25.15 13.65 -3.11
N VAL A 6 25.40 13.85 -4.42
CA VAL A 6 24.95 15.04 -5.15
C VAL A 6 23.43 15.01 -5.29
N ILE A 7 22.85 13.87 -5.65
CA ILE A 7 21.39 13.70 -5.80
C ILE A 7 20.70 13.94 -4.44
N ARG A 8 21.19 13.33 -3.36
CA ARG A 8 20.64 13.53 -2.00
C ARG A 8 20.64 15.01 -1.62
N ARG A 9 21.76 15.71 -1.83
CA ARG A 9 21.85 17.13 -1.52
C ARG A 9 20.85 17.96 -2.34
N ARG A 10 20.70 17.70 -3.64
CA ARG A 10 19.76 18.41 -4.50
C ARG A 10 18.30 18.14 -4.14
N LEU A 11 17.98 16.91 -3.75
CA LEU A 11 16.64 16.57 -3.28
C LEU A 11 16.34 17.22 -1.93
N ALA A 12 17.32 17.28 -1.01
CA ALA A 12 17.15 17.94 0.28
C ALA A 12 16.86 19.45 0.14
N GLU A 13 17.42 20.12 -0.88
CA GLU A 13 17.09 21.52 -1.20
C GLU A 13 15.58 21.69 -1.55
N LEU A 14 14.90 20.60 -1.93
CA LEU A 14 13.49 20.55 -2.28
C LEU A 14 12.63 19.88 -1.18
N PHE A 15 13.20 19.67 0.01
CA PHE A 15 12.56 18.91 1.09
C PHE A 15 12.14 17.50 0.68
N LEU A 16 12.92 16.88 -0.20
CA LEU A 16 12.75 15.50 -0.65
C LEU A 16 13.89 14.63 -0.14
N GLU A 17 13.57 13.38 0.17
CA GLU A 17 14.51 12.35 0.57
C GLU A 17 14.66 11.29 -0.52
N LEU A 18 15.91 10.88 -0.81
CA LEU A 18 16.20 9.76 -1.68
C LEU A 18 16.26 8.47 -0.85
N VAL A 19 15.34 7.55 -1.12
CA VAL A 19 15.36 6.18 -0.59
C VAL A 19 15.99 5.28 -1.64
N ILE A 20 17.03 4.52 -1.24
CA ILE A 20 17.70 3.52 -2.08
C ILE A 20 17.73 2.21 -1.31
N ASP A 21 17.17 1.19 -1.91
CA ASP A 21 17.35 -0.19 -1.47
C ASP A 21 18.16 -0.93 -2.53
N ARG A 22 19.33 -1.45 -2.12
CA ARG A 22 20.28 -2.09 -3.02
C ARG A 22 19.99 -3.57 -3.22
N ASP A 23 19.30 -4.18 -2.27
CA ASP A 23 18.97 -5.61 -2.31
C ASP A 23 17.85 -5.84 -3.33
N VAL A 24 16.84 -4.97 -3.35
CA VAL A 24 15.77 -5.02 -4.34
C VAL A 24 16.00 -4.11 -5.55
N GLN A 25 17.16 -3.43 -5.61
CA GLN A 25 17.57 -2.54 -6.71
C GLN A 25 16.55 -1.45 -7.06
N VAL A 26 15.95 -0.84 -6.04
CA VAL A 26 14.95 0.21 -6.18
C VAL A 26 15.46 1.53 -5.60
N ALA A 27 15.16 2.62 -6.29
CA ALA A 27 15.35 3.97 -5.79
C ALA A 27 14.10 4.81 -6.07
N PHE A 28 13.66 5.58 -5.07
CA PHE A 28 12.55 6.51 -5.22
C PHE A 28 12.73 7.72 -4.29
N THR A 29 11.90 8.73 -4.48
CA THR A 29 11.89 9.92 -3.63
C THR A 29 10.63 9.94 -2.78
N ARG A 30 10.76 10.40 -1.55
CA ARG A 30 9.64 10.71 -0.67
C ARG A 30 9.75 12.12 -0.12
N GLN A 31 8.65 12.67 0.38
CA GLN A 31 8.69 13.92 1.12
C GLN A 31 9.51 13.71 2.39
N ALA A 32 10.44 14.61 2.67
CA ALA A 32 11.21 14.56 3.90
C ALA A 32 10.28 14.85 5.11
N ASP A 33 10.54 14.17 6.20
CA ASP A 33 9.93 14.52 7.48
C ASP A 33 10.65 15.76 8.03
N THR A 34 9.92 16.86 8.14
CA THR A 34 10.44 18.15 8.60
C THR A 34 9.87 18.56 9.96
N GLY A 35 9.21 17.62 10.67
CA GLY A 35 8.52 17.91 11.93
C GLY A 35 7.47 19.01 11.73
N ASP A 36 7.51 20.04 12.58
CA ASP A 36 6.55 21.14 12.57
C ASP A 36 6.83 22.21 11.48
N LEU A 37 7.88 22.03 10.69
CA LEU A 37 8.22 22.99 9.63
C LEU A 37 7.28 22.83 8.43
N GLU A 38 6.51 23.87 8.13
CA GLU A 38 5.67 23.93 6.94
C GLU A 38 6.54 24.04 5.67
N VAL A 39 6.49 23.02 4.83
CA VAL A 39 7.24 22.96 3.58
C VAL A 39 6.31 22.66 2.39
N PRO A 40 6.68 23.10 1.17
CA PRO A 40 5.90 22.78 -0.01
C PRO A 40 5.82 21.26 -0.26
N LEU A 41 4.61 20.74 -0.49
CA LEU A 41 4.39 19.37 -0.91
C LEU A 41 4.58 19.25 -2.43
N LEU A 42 5.72 18.75 -2.85
CA LEU A 42 6.08 18.65 -4.27
C LEU A 42 5.64 17.31 -4.89
N LEU A 43 5.45 16.28 -4.08
CA LEU A 43 5.01 14.97 -4.56
C LEU A 43 3.49 14.88 -4.56
N ARG A 44 2.93 14.35 -5.65
CA ARG A 44 1.49 14.10 -5.72
C ARG A 44 1.11 12.98 -4.75
N ARG A 45 0.12 13.24 -3.91
CA ARG A 45 -0.50 12.22 -3.06
C ARG A 45 -1.56 11.49 -3.86
N ALA A 46 -1.49 10.15 -3.91
CA ALA A 46 -2.56 9.34 -4.43
C ALA A 46 -3.57 9.09 -3.29
N GLN A 47 -4.81 9.51 -3.50
CA GLN A 47 -5.89 9.13 -2.58
C GLN A 47 -6.24 7.66 -2.82
N LEU A 48 -6.15 6.87 -1.76
CA LEU A 48 -6.52 5.47 -1.76
C LEU A 48 -7.97 5.33 -1.28
N THR A 49 -8.75 4.51 -1.99
CA THR A 49 -10.05 4.07 -1.50
C THR A 49 -9.85 2.92 -0.52
N PHE A 50 -10.90 2.57 0.24
CA PHE A 50 -10.90 1.41 1.11
C PHE A 50 -10.44 0.12 0.38
N ILE A 51 -10.97 -0.13 -0.82
CA ILE A 51 -10.59 -1.30 -1.64
C ILE A 51 -9.12 -1.22 -2.06
N ASP A 52 -8.62 -0.04 -2.46
CA ASP A 52 -7.20 0.15 -2.81
C ASP A 52 -6.30 -0.21 -1.63
N SER A 53 -6.64 0.25 -0.44
CA SER A 53 -5.85 0.04 0.77
C SER A 53 -5.82 -1.43 1.19
N ILE A 54 -6.97 -2.11 1.21
CA ILE A 54 -7.03 -3.54 1.52
C ILE A 54 -6.26 -4.36 0.48
N LEU A 55 -6.37 -4.00 -0.81
CA LEU A 55 -5.60 -4.67 -1.86
C LEU A 55 -4.10 -4.50 -1.64
N LEU A 56 -3.62 -3.29 -1.33
CA LEU A 56 -2.20 -3.05 -1.06
C LEU A 56 -1.69 -3.85 0.15
N LEU A 57 -2.48 -3.93 1.23
CA LEU A 57 -2.15 -4.76 2.39
C LEU A 57 -2.05 -6.24 2.03
N HIS A 58 -3.01 -6.75 1.27
CA HIS A 58 -2.98 -8.13 0.78
C HIS A 58 -1.73 -8.42 -0.05
N LEU A 59 -1.43 -7.56 -1.02
CA LEU A 59 -0.24 -7.69 -1.86
C LEU A 59 1.05 -7.65 -1.03
N ARG A 60 1.09 -6.80 0.01
CA ARG A 60 2.25 -6.71 0.91
C ARG A 60 2.44 -7.98 1.73
N GLN A 61 1.35 -8.58 2.23
CA GLN A 61 1.38 -9.86 2.94
C GLN A 61 1.86 -10.99 2.02
N ARG A 62 1.31 -11.08 0.80
CA ARG A 62 1.75 -12.06 -0.22
C ARG A 62 3.24 -11.92 -0.55
N LEU A 63 3.72 -10.69 -0.65
CA LEU A 63 5.14 -10.42 -0.90
C LEU A 63 6.02 -10.91 0.26
N THR A 64 5.60 -10.69 1.52
CA THR A 64 6.34 -11.18 2.69
C THR A 64 6.39 -12.71 2.75
N GLN A 65 5.26 -13.34 2.42
CA GLN A 65 5.17 -14.80 2.39
C GLN A 65 6.08 -15.40 1.31
N ALA A 66 6.05 -14.86 0.09
CA ALA A 66 6.89 -15.32 -1.02
C ALA A 66 8.38 -15.17 -0.69
N ASP A 67 8.79 -14.06 -0.07
CA ASP A 67 10.16 -13.84 0.37
C ASP A 67 10.65 -14.90 1.35
N SER A 68 9.82 -15.28 2.32
CA SER A 68 10.18 -16.31 3.31
C SER A 68 10.41 -17.68 2.67
N GLN A 69 9.86 -17.88 1.48
CA GLN A 69 9.98 -19.13 0.69
C GLN A 69 11.07 -19.02 -0.40
N GLY A 70 11.62 -17.84 -0.63
CA GLY A 70 12.58 -17.58 -1.72
C GLY A 70 11.91 -17.54 -3.10
N ASP A 71 10.59 -17.36 -3.15
CA ASP A 71 9.79 -17.40 -4.35
C ASP A 71 9.46 -15.99 -4.87
N ARG A 72 9.05 -15.90 -6.14
CA ARG A 72 8.46 -14.69 -6.69
C ARG A 72 7.03 -14.51 -6.19
N ALA A 73 6.74 -13.32 -5.71
CA ALA A 73 5.39 -12.97 -5.31
C ALA A 73 4.50 -12.74 -6.55
N VAL A 74 3.58 -13.67 -6.77
CA VAL A 74 2.64 -13.64 -7.90
C VAL A 74 1.22 -13.74 -7.37
N VAL A 75 0.30 -13.05 -8.03
CA VAL A 75 -1.13 -13.05 -7.72
C VAL A 75 -1.95 -13.02 -9.02
N SER A 76 -3.11 -13.68 -9.03
CA SER A 76 -4.08 -13.61 -10.14
C SER A 76 -5.21 -12.62 -9.83
N THR A 77 -5.94 -12.21 -10.88
CA THR A 77 -7.16 -11.41 -10.72
C THR A 77 -8.19 -12.13 -9.85
N ASP A 78 -8.34 -13.45 -10.04
CA ASP A 78 -9.30 -14.26 -9.29
C ASP A 78 -8.94 -14.34 -7.81
N GLU A 79 -7.66 -14.55 -7.47
CA GLU A 79 -7.17 -14.54 -6.08
C GLU A 79 -7.43 -13.18 -5.40
N ILE A 80 -7.21 -12.08 -6.11
CA ILE A 80 -7.52 -10.73 -5.60
C ILE A 80 -9.03 -10.58 -5.37
N MET A 81 -9.84 -11.03 -6.32
CA MET A 81 -11.29 -10.94 -6.24
C MET A 81 -11.84 -11.75 -5.05
N GLU A 82 -11.38 -12.98 -4.90
CA GLU A 82 -11.76 -13.88 -3.79
C GLU A 82 -11.40 -13.24 -2.43
N PHE A 83 -10.18 -12.74 -2.30
CA PHE A 83 -9.74 -12.08 -1.08
C PHE A 83 -10.59 -10.85 -0.75
N LEU A 84 -10.81 -9.96 -1.72
CA LEU A 84 -11.55 -8.72 -1.49
C LEU A 84 -13.05 -8.96 -1.22
N THR A 85 -13.59 -10.07 -1.68
CA THR A 85 -14.99 -10.46 -1.38
C THR A 85 -15.21 -10.65 0.14
N LEU A 86 -14.17 -11.01 0.90
CA LEU A 86 -14.25 -11.11 2.36
C LEU A 86 -14.55 -9.76 3.04
N TYR A 87 -14.25 -8.65 2.35
CA TYR A 87 -14.49 -7.29 2.83
C TYR A 87 -15.72 -6.64 2.18
N GLU A 88 -16.45 -7.38 1.37
CA GLU A 88 -17.75 -6.95 0.86
C GLU A 88 -18.76 -6.96 2.02
N ARG A 89 -19.39 -5.82 2.30
CA ARG A 89 -20.39 -5.74 3.36
C ARG A 89 -21.54 -6.70 3.07
N ALA A 90 -21.99 -7.43 4.07
CA ALA A 90 -23.13 -8.33 3.94
C ALA A 90 -24.43 -7.67 3.46
N SER A 91 -24.54 -6.34 3.69
CA SER A 91 -25.65 -5.50 3.22
C SER A 91 -25.48 -4.98 1.79
N ASN A 92 -24.36 -5.32 1.11
CA ASN A 92 -24.13 -4.85 -0.25
C ASN A 92 -25.00 -5.62 -1.24
N THR A 93 -25.99 -4.94 -1.82
CA THR A 93 -26.86 -5.46 -2.87
C THR A 93 -26.30 -5.22 -4.29
N ASP A 94 -25.26 -4.39 -4.43
CA ASP A 94 -24.63 -4.04 -5.70
C ASP A 94 -23.33 -4.81 -5.94
N ARG A 95 -23.44 -6.11 -6.17
CA ARG A 95 -22.27 -6.96 -6.47
C ARG A 95 -21.58 -6.55 -7.78
N ALA A 96 -22.32 -6.14 -8.80
CA ALA A 96 -21.73 -5.70 -10.07
C ALA A 96 -20.87 -4.45 -9.89
N GLY A 97 -21.34 -3.50 -9.10
CA GLY A 97 -20.57 -2.31 -8.73
C GLY A 97 -19.36 -2.64 -7.87
N PHE A 98 -19.44 -3.62 -6.97
CA PHE A 98 -18.29 -4.08 -6.20
C PHE A 98 -17.21 -4.64 -7.13
N VAL A 99 -17.53 -5.57 -8.02
CA VAL A 99 -16.61 -6.15 -9.01
C VAL A 99 -15.95 -5.05 -9.85
N LYS A 100 -16.72 -4.07 -10.30
CA LYS A 100 -16.20 -2.93 -11.07
C LYS A 100 -15.19 -2.10 -10.26
N ARG A 101 -15.45 -1.87 -8.97
CA ARG A 101 -14.53 -1.15 -8.08
C ARG A 101 -13.24 -1.93 -7.85
N VAL A 102 -13.31 -3.27 -7.70
CA VAL A 102 -12.11 -4.12 -7.58
C VAL A 102 -11.26 -4.04 -8.84
N HIS A 103 -11.84 -4.17 -10.02
CA HIS A 103 -11.09 -4.03 -11.27
C HIS A 103 -10.47 -2.63 -11.42
N ALA A 104 -11.18 -1.57 -11.04
CA ALA A 104 -10.63 -0.21 -11.07
C ALA A 104 -9.44 -0.06 -10.12
N SER A 105 -9.48 -0.69 -8.94
CA SER A 105 -8.37 -0.74 -7.99
C SER A 105 -7.15 -1.48 -8.57
N ILE A 106 -7.35 -2.64 -9.17
CA ILE A 106 -6.28 -3.40 -9.83
C ILE A 106 -5.60 -2.54 -10.91
N GLU A 107 -6.38 -1.88 -11.77
CA GLU A 107 -5.84 -1.02 -12.83
C GLU A 107 -5.10 0.20 -12.26
N LYS A 108 -5.59 0.77 -11.15
CA LYS A 108 -4.91 1.87 -10.45
C LYS A 108 -3.55 1.43 -9.92
N ILE A 109 -3.47 0.28 -9.26
CA ILE A 109 -2.24 -0.27 -8.69
C ILE A 109 -1.24 -0.68 -9.79
N LYS A 110 -1.72 -1.18 -10.93
CA LYS A 110 -0.91 -1.42 -12.13
C LYS A 110 -0.28 -0.13 -12.67
N LYS A 111 -1.03 0.98 -12.71
CA LYS A 111 -0.50 2.29 -13.14
C LYS A 111 0.63 2.79 -12.25
N HIS A 112 0.64 2.41 -10.97
CA HIS A 112 1.72 2.71 -10.04
C HIS A 112 2.87 1.68 -10.07
N SER A 113 2.87 0.75 -11.05
CA SER A 113 3.91 -0.28 -11.25
C SER A 113 4.10 -1.21 -10.04
N ILE A 114 3.09 -1.31 -9.16
CA ILE A 114 3.08 -2.25 -8.03
C ILE A 114 2.67 -3.65 -8.49
N LEU A 115 1.79 -3.75 -9.48
CA LEU A 115 1.45 -4.98 -10.17
C LEU A 115 1.98 -4.92 -11.61
N GLN A 116 2.77 -5.92 -11.99
CA GLN A 116 3.35 -6.03 -13.33
C GLN A 116 2.83 -7.28 -14.02
N LYS A 117 2.26 -7.11 -15.22
CA LYS A 117 1.71 -8.23 -15.98
C LYS A 117 2.80 -9.22 -16.37
N ILE A 118 2.58 -10.51 -16.12
CA ILE A 118 3.48 -11.58 -16.54
C ILE A 118 3.20 -11.90 -18.02
N ARG A 119 4.24 -11.85 -18.86
CA ARG A 119 4.11 -11.99 -20.32
C ARG A 119 3.49 -13.31 -20.76
N SER A 120 3.64 -14.36 -19.97
CA SER A 120 3.13 -15.71 -20.27
C SER A 120 1.71 -15.97 -19.76
N SER A 121 1.07 -14.98 -19.12
CA SER A 121 -0.27 -15.13 -18.55
C SER A 121 -1.07 -13.84 -18.68
N GLU A 122 -2.35 -13.98 -19.03
CA GLU A 122 -3.23 -12.81 -19.17
C GLU A 122 -3.70 -12.27 -17.81
N ASP A 123 -3.88 -13.13 -16.82
CA ASP A 123 -4.54 -12.83 -15.55
C ASP A 123 -3.62 -12.89 -14.32
N ARG A 124 -2.29 -13.02 -14.55
CA ARG A 124 -1.33 -13.09 -13.44
C ARG A 124 -0.39 -11.90 -13.45
N PHE A 125 -0.09 -11.43 -12.24
CA PHE A 125 0.76 -10.28 -12.01
C PHE A 125 1.87 -10.64 -11.02
N GLU A 126 3.06 -10.13 -11.29
CA GLU A 126 4.16 -10.11 -10.33
C GLU A 126 4.00 -8.87 -9.43
N ILE A 127 4.16 -9.07 -8.13
CA ILE A 127 4.08 -7.99 -7.12
C ILE A 127 5.46 -7.36 -7.01
N SER A 128 5.53 -6.03 -7.20
CA SER A 128 6.79 -5.29 -7.11
C SER A 128 7.34 -5.30 -5.68
N PRO A 129 8.62 -5.65 -5.50
CA PRO A 129 9.29 -5.56 -4.20
C PRO A 129 9.31 -4.13 -3.60
N THR A 130 9.13 -3.10 -4.43
CA THR A 130 9.02 -1.70 -4.00
C THR A 130 7.94 -1.52 -2.92
N LEU A 131 6.90 -2.35 -2.93
CA LEU A 131 5.82 -2.28 -1.95
C LEU A 131 6.29 -2.45 -0.50
N LYS A 132 7.40 -3.17 -0.27
CA LYS A 132 8.00 -3.31 1.07
C LYS A 132 8.57 -2.00 1.61
N LEU A 133 9.00 -1.13 0.72
CA LEU A 133 9.64 0.13 1.07
C LEU A 133 8.63 1.27 1.27
N LEU A 134 7.38 1.06 0.84
CA LEU A 134 6.31 2.03 0.97
C LEU A 134 5.59 1.95 2.32
N PHE A 135 5.60 0.78 2.95
CA PHE A 135 4.91 0.53 4.21
C PHE A 135 5.79 -0.29 5.14
N SER A 136 5.98 0.17 6.37
CA SER A 136 6.65 -0.60 7.41
C SER A 136 5.78 -1.80 7.86
N ALA A 137 6.38 -2.74 8.58
CA ALA A 137 5.63 -3.89 9.11
C ALA A 137 4.59 -3.44 10.15
N GLU A 138 4.93 -2.45 10.95
CA GLU A 138 4.07 -1.87 11.98
C GLU A 138 2.86 -1.15 11.36
N GLU A 139 3.09 -0.32 10.35
CA GLU A 139 2.02 0.35 9.60
C GLU A 139 1.06 -0.66 8.95
N ILE A 140 1.59 -1.76 8.40
CA ILE A 140 0.77 -2.84 7.83
C ILE A 140 -0.10 -3.50 8.89
N GLN A 141 0.44 -3.79 10.07
CA GLN A 141 -0.32 -4.41 11.15
C GLN A 141 -1.43 -3.47 11.66
N ALA A 142 -1.09 -2.21 11.91
CA ALA A 142 -2.05 -1.20 12.35
C ALA A 142 -3.20 -1.04 11.35
N LEU A 143 -2.88 -0.88 10.07
CA LEU A 143 -3.88 -0.75 9.01
C LEU A 143 -4.72 -2.02 8.85
N THR A 144 -4.11 -3.21 8.95
CA THR A 144 -4.85 -4.48 8.87
C THR A 144 -5.88 -4.57 9.99
N HIS A 145 -5.49 -4.25 11.22
CA HIS A 145 -6.39 -4.22 12.38
C HIS A 145 -7.54 -3.22 12.19
N LEU A 146 -7.20 -2.01 11.75
CA LEU A 146 -8.17 -0.95 11.47
C LEU A 146 -9.22 -1.40 10.44
N TYR A 147 -8.78 -1.99 9.33
CA TYR A 147 -9.70 -2.41 8.28
C TYR A 147 -10.53 -3.64 8.66
N GLN A 148 -10.02 -4.54 9.48
CA GLN A 148 -10.81 -5.65 10.04
C GLN A 148 -11.95 -5.14 10.94
N ARG A 149 -11.67 -4.15 11.80
CA ARG A 149 -12.70 -3.51 12.63
C ARG A 149 -13.74 -2.78 11.79
N MET A 150 -13.32 -2.05 10.75
CA MET A 150 -14.23 -1.41 9.81
C MET A 150 -15.11 -2.42 9.04
N ALA A 151 -14.56 -3.56 8.66
CA ALA A 151 -15.32 -4.65 8.02
C ALA A 151 -16.33 -5.29 8.99
N ALA A 152 -16.02 -5.34 10.28
CA ALA A 152 -16.94 -5.78 11.33
C ALA A 152 -18.06 -4.78 11.65
N GLY A 153 -18.04 -3.59 11.02
CA GLY A 153 -19.10 -2.59 11.13
C GLY A 153 -18.80 -1.40 12.04
N GLU A 154 -17.59 -1.30 12.58
CA GLU A 154 -17.18 -0.14 13.35
C GLU A 154 -17.03 1.10 12.44
N THR A 155 -17.46 2.25 12.93
CA THR A 155 -17.33 3.50 12.19
C THR A 155 -15.98 4.17 12.46
N PRO A 156 -15.44 4.98 11.52
CA PRO A 156 -14.20 5.73 11.74
C PRO A 156 -14.19 6.59 13.01
N ALA A 157 -15.38 7.10 13.40
CA ALA A 157 -15.52 7.91 14.62
C ALA A 157 -15.34 7.07 15.92
N GLN A 158 -15.81 5.84 15.93
CA GLN A 158 -15.62 4.90 17.04
C GLN A 158 -14.17 4.45 17.17
N LEU A 159 -13.49 4.28 16.03
CA LEU A 159 -12.08 3.90 15.96
C LEU A 159 -11.17 5.00 16.53
N ALA A 160 -11.44 6.27 16.19
CA ALA A 160 -10.68 7.41 16.69
C ALA A 160 -10.85 7.62 18.23
N GLN A 161 -12.00 7.25 18.80
CA GLN A 161 -12.23 7.34 20.25
C GLN A 161 -11.45 6.28 21.03
N THR A 162 -11.31 5.08 20.49
CA THR A 162 -10.57 3.99 21.16
C THR A 162 -9.07 4.29 21.21
N GLU A 163 -8.50 4.90 20.15
CA GLU A 163 -7.09 5.32 20.12
C GLU A 163 -6.80 6.42 21.15
N SER A 164 -7.73 7.38 21.35
CA SER A 164 -7.57 8.44 22.36
C SER A 164 -7.71 7.93 23.79
N ASP A 165 -8.48 6.87 24.03
CA ASP A 165 -8.63 6.29 25.37
C ASP A 165 -7.40 5.42 25.75
N GLU A 166 -6.77 4.75 24.78
CA GLU A 166 -5.54 3.97 25.01
C GLU A 166 -4.30 4.85 25.25
N GLU A 167 -4.23 6.05 24.63
CA GLU A 167 -3.16 7.03 24.89
C GLU A 167 -3.32 7.75 26.25
N ALA A 168 -4.53 7.83 26.79
CA ALA A 168 -4.80 8.49 28.08
C ALA A 168 -4.46 7.60 29.30
N ASP A 169 -4.26 6.30 29.11
CA ASP A 169 -4.03 5.30 30.19
C ASP A 169 -2.54 4.88 30.30
N GLN A 170 -1.63 5.53 29.56
CA GLN A 170 -0.16 5.37 29.62
C GLN A 170 0.52 6.59 30.25
#